data_4c1d8cd139147a668f7390dd9ffcb426
#
_entry.id   4c1d8cd139147a668f7390dd9ffcb426
#
_cell.length_a   1.000
_cell.length_b   1.000
_cell.length_c   1.000
_cell.angle_alpha   90.00
_cell.angle_beta   90.00
_cell.angle_gamma   90.00
#
_symmetry.space_group_name_H-M   'P 1'
#
loop_
_entity.id
_entity.type
_entity.pdbx_description
1 polymer ?
#
loop_
_entity_poly.entity_id
_entity_poly.type
_entity_poly.pdbx_seq_one_letter_code
_entity_poly.pdbx_strand_id
1 'polypeptide(L)'
;MGEFGRTPRINNNGGRDHWARAWSILLGGAGIRGGAVIGQTSADGTRVVGDAFAPEDVLATVDRVWRASPDVGPASLFCRAGDGLCLQNDGGRVIEAALA
;
A
#
# COMPACT_ATOMS: atom_id res chain seq x y z
N MET A 1 -1.79 -4.07 -6.71
CA MET A 1 -2.11 -4.78 -5.46
C MET A 1 -3.51 -5.37 -5.53
N GLY A 2 -3.80 -6.42 -4.75
CA GLY A 2 -5.17 -6.87 -4.56
C GLY A 2 -5.88 -6.04 -3.48
N GLU A 3 -7.20 -6.07 -3.44
CA GLU A 3 -8.03 -5.30 -2.49
C GLU A 3 -8.15 -5.96 -1.11
N PHE A 4 -7.88 -7.25 -1.02
CA PHE A 4 -7.88 -8.03 0.21
C PHE A 4 -6.93 -9.23 0.11
N GLY A 5 -6.62 -9.82 1.25
CA GLY A 5 -5.86 -11.06 1.33
C GLY A 5 -6.73 -12.30 1.14
N ARG A 6 -6.09 -13.43 1.26
CA ARG A 6 -6.75 -14.75 1.24
C ARG A 6 -6.43 -15.50 2.53
N THR A 7 -7.36 -16.33 2.98
CA THR A 7 -7.15 -17.15 4.18
C THR A 7 -5.92 -18.04 4.04
N PRO A 8 -5.05 -18.14 5.06
CA PRO A 8 -3.94 -19.10 5.03
C PRO A 8 -4.44 -20.55 4.94
N ARG A 9 -5.61 -20.82 5.50
CA ARG A 9 -6.24 -22.13 5.49
C ARG A 9 -7.06 -22.33 4.20
N ILE A 10 -6.90 -23.48 3.59
CA ILE A 10 -7.71 -23.92 2.45
C ILE A 10 -9.07 -24.39 2.97
N ASN A 11 -10.14 -23.97 2.32
CA ASN A 11 -11.51 -24.35 2.64
C ASN A 11 -11.87 -25.73 2.06
N ASN A 12 -13.06 -26.22 2.40
CA ASN A 12 -13.53 -27.54 1.97
C ASN A 12 -13.73 -27.67 0.45
N ASN A 13 -13.78 -26.55 -0.27
CA ASN A 13 -13.91 -26.50 -1.73
C ASN A 13 -12.56 -26.41 -2.46
N GLY A 14 -11.44 -26.59 -1.74
CA GLY A 14 -10.10 -26.50 -2.30
C GLY A 14 -9.63 -25.09 -2.60
N GLY A 15 -10.30 -24.06 -2.08
CA GLY A 15 -10.01 -22.64 -2.30
C GLY A 15 -9.62 -21.90 -1.02
N ARG A 16 -9.42 -20.59 -1.17
CA ARG A 16 -9.14 -19.67 -0.07
C ARG A 16 -10.16 -18.56 -0.08
N ASP A 17 -10.72 -18.28 1.09
CA ASP A 17 -11.72 -17.22 1.26
C ASP A 17 -11.06 -15.83 1.36
N HIS A 18 -11.87 -14.78 1.25
CA HIS A 18 -11.43 -13.41 1.46
C HIS A 18 -10.94 -13.21 2.90
N TRP A 19 -9.83 -12.48 3.05
CA TRP A 19 -9.22 -12.23 4.35
C TRP A 19 -8.75 -10.79 4.48
N ALA A 20 -9.48 -10.00 5.24
CA ALA A 20 -9.19 -8.57 5.40
C ALA A 20 -8.10 -8.25 6.43
N ARG A 21 -7.62 -9.25 7.20
CA ARG A 21 -6.71 -9.01 8.33
C ARG A 21 -5.24 -8.97 7.96
N ALA A 22 -4.86 -9.55 6.84
CA ALA A 22 -3.49 -9.56 6.38
C ALA A 22 -3.42 -9.82 4.88
N TRP A 23 -2.65 -9.04 4.16
CA TRP A 23 -2.25 -9.31 2.78
C TRP A 23 -0.97 -8.56 2.45
N SER A 24 -0.35 -8.89 1.33
CA SER A 24 0.88 -8.29 0.86
C SER A 24 0.62 -7.49 -0.40
N ILE A 25 1.39 -6.42 -0.56
CA ILE A 25 1.41 -5.63 -1.78
C ILE A 25 2.85 -5.58 -2.32
N LEU A 26 2.98 -5.32 -3.59
CA LEU A 26 4.26 -5.03 -4.23
C LEU A 26 4.28 -3.57 -4.67
N LEU A 27 5.33 -2.87 -4.28
CA LEU A 27 5.64 -1.51 -4.74
C LEU A 27 6.96 -1.55 -5.51
N GLY A 28 7.05 -0.80 -6.59
CA GLY A 28 8.27 -0.66 -7.37
C GLY A 28 8.22 0.58 -8.23
N GLY A 29 9.38 1.14 -8.53
CA GLY A 29 9.51 2.33 -9.36
C GLY A 29 10.51 3.33 -8.79
N ALA A 30 10.65 4.49 -9.44
CA ALA A 30 11.51 5.56 -8.98
C ALA A 30 11.11 6.00 -7.55
N GLY A 31 12.11 6.19 -6.70
CA GLY A 31 11.88 6.61 -5.30
C GLY A 31 11.45 5.49 -4.34
N ILE A 32 11.22 4.27 -4.84
CA ILE A 32 10.95 3.09 -3.99
C ILE A 32 12.23 2.28 -3.81
N ARG A 33 12.49 1.89 -2.58
CA ARG A 33 13.65 1.06 -2.24
C ARG A 33 13.47 -0.36 -2.77
N GLY A 34 14.30 -0.75 -3.74
CA GLY A 34 14.31 -2.11 -4.27
C GLY A 34 14.77 -3.15 -3.25
N GLY A 35 14.12 -4.32 -3.27
CA GLY A 35 14.50 -5.47 -2.43
C GLY A 35 14.15 -5.34 -0.94
N ALA A 36 13.46 -4.27 -0.53
CA ALA A 36 13.00 -4.12 0.84
C ALA A 36 11.78 -5.00 1.11
N VAL A 37 11.77 -5.64 2.27
CA VAL A 37 10.59 -6.33 2.82
C VAL A 37 10.19 -5.62 4.10
N ILE A 38 8.95 -5.14 4.16
CA ILE A 38 8.46 -4.29 5.24
C ILE A 38 7.21 -4.92 5.84
N GLY A 39 7.17 -4.97 7.17
CA GLY A 39 6.13 -5.65 7.91
C GLY A 39 6.29 -7.16 7.89
N GLN A 40 5.53 -7.81 8.76
CA GLN A 40 5.52 -9.26 8.87
C GLN A 40 4.16 -9.76 9.34
N THR A 41 3.87 -11.02 9.05
CA THR A 41 2.69 -11.70 9.56
C THR A 41 3.05 -12.64 10.70
N SER A 42 2.03 -13.03 11.48
CA SER A 42 2.14 -14.13 12.42
C SER A 42 2.56 -15.43 11.70
N ALA A 43 3.12 -16.38 12.45
CA ALA A 43 3.61 -17.64 11.88
C ALA A 43 2.53 -18.42 11.10
N ASP A 44 1.26 -18.26 11.48
CA ASP A 44 0.11 -18.87 10.81
C ASP A 44 -0.45 -18.01 9.65
N GLY A 45 0.13 -16.82 9.39
CA GLY A 45 -0.29 -15.91 8.34
C GLY A 45 -1.66 -15.25 8.54
N THR A 46 -2.25 -15.35 9.74
CA THR A 46 -3.63 -14.88 9.98
C THR A 46 -3.73 -13.40 10.29
N ARG A 47 -2.65 -12.76 10.74
CA ARG A 47 -2.64 -11.35 11.14
C ARG A 47 -1.29 -10.71 10.86
N VAL A 48 -1.29 -9.40 10.75
CA VAL A 48 -0.06 -8.59 10.76
C VAL A 48 0.45 -8.49 12.19
N VAL A 49 1.77 -8.60 12.38
CA VAL A 49 2.46 -8.39 13.66
C VAL A 49 3.48 -7.25 13.50
N GLY A 50 3.66 -6.46 14.55
CA GLY A 50 4.50 -5.26 14.48
C GLY A 50 3.81 -4.12 13.74
N ASP A 51 4.54 -3.46 12.85
CA ASP A 51 4.02 -2.33 12.08
C ASP A 51 2.98 -2.79 11.06
N ALA A 52 1.74 -2.40 11.27
CA ALA A 52 0.66 -2.59 10.33
C ALA A 52 0.47 -1.34 9.49
N PHE A 53 0.31 -1.52 8.18
CA PHE A 53 0.05 -0.44 7.25
C PHE A 53 -1.33 -0.60 6.63
N ALA A 54 -2.06 0.50 6.58
CA ALA A 54 -3.36 0.57 5.93
C ALA A 54 -3.23 0.96 4.45
N PRO A 55 -4.26 0.75 3.63
CA PRO A 55 -4.25 1.22 2.24
C PRO A 55 -3.95 2.72 2.10
N GLU A 56 -4.39 3.52 3.04
CA GLU A 56 -4.15 4.97 3.09
C GLU A 56 -2.65 5.28 3.24
N ASP A 57 -1.90 4.47 3.98
CA ASP A 57 -0.45 4.62 4.14
C ASP A 57 0.28 4.33 2.83
N VAL A 58 -0.19 3.36 2.07
CA VAL A 58 0.32 3.03 0.74
C VAL A 58 0.08 4.19 -0.22
N LEU A 59 -1.14 4.74 -0.22
CA LEU A 59 -1.50 5.88 -1.06
C LEU A 59 -0.66 7.12 -0.71
N ALA A 60 -0.46 7.39 0.59
CA ALA A 60 0.41 8.48 1.06
C ALA A 60 1.85 8.30 0.56
N THR A 61 2.35 7.07 0.59
CA THR A 61 3.70 6.74 0.13
C THR A 61 3.84 6.97 -1.37
N VAL A 62 2.88 6.50 -2.15
CA VAL A 62 2.85 6.70 -3.61
C VAL A 62 2.77 8.20 -3.96
N ASP A 63 1.91 8.96 -3.29
CA ASP A 63 1.78 10.41 -3.49
C ASP A 63 3.10 11.12 -3.16
N ARG A 64 3.76 10.75 -2.09
CA ARG A 64 5.06 11.30 -1.70
C ARG A 64 6.13 11.07 -2.77
N VAL A 65 6.24 9.85 -3.28
CA VAL A 65 7.19 9.50 -4.34
C VAL A 65 6.87 10.27 -5.62
N TRP A 66 5.60 10.36 -5.98
CA TRP A 66 5.15 11.06 -7.17
C TRP A 66 5.50 12.54 -7.13
N ARG A 67 5.23 13.23 -6.02
CA ARG A 67 5.54 14.64 -5.83
C ARG A 67 7.04 14.94 -5.79
N ALA A 68 7.85 13.97 -5.42
CA ALA A 68 9.31 14.10 -5.40
C ALA A 68 9.94 13.92 -6.79
N SER A 69 9.19 13.45 -7.79
CA SER A 69 9.68 13.28 -9.15
C SER A 69 9.82 14.64 -9.85
N PRO A 70 11.00 14.96 -10.40
CA PRO A 70 11.23 16.24 -11.08
C PRO A 70 10.41 16.41 -12.36
N ASP A 71 9.94 15.30 -12.95
CA ASP A 71 9.17 15.28 -14.19
C ASP A 71 7.68 15.52 -13.97
N VAL A 72 7.24 15.51 -12.73
CA VAL A 72 5.84 15.70 -12.35
C VAL A 72 5.71 17.07 -11.69
N GLY A 73 5.10 18.00 -12.40
CA GLY A 73 4.83 19.32 -11.85
C GLY A 73 3.94 19.27 -10.60
N PRO A 74 3.75 20.41 -9.91
CA PRO A 74 3.03 20.48 -8.64
C PRO A 74 1.54 20.11 -8.73
N ALA A 75 1.00 19.90 -9.93
CA ALA A 75 -0.33 19.34 -10.12
C ALA A 75 -0.28 17.85 -9.86
N SER A 76 -0.73 17.43 -8.69
CA SER A 76 -0.82 16.00 -8.36
C SER A 76 -1.69 15.26 -9.38
N LEU A 77 -1.31 14.04 -9.69
CA LEU A 77 -2.08 13.12 -10.56
C LEU A 77 -3.53 12.96 -10.10
N PHE A 78 -3.79 13.25 -8.85
CA PHE A 78 -5.06 13.09 -8.16
C PHE A 78 -5.85 14.39 -7.98
N CYS A 79 -5.24 15.54 -8.33
CA CYS A 79 -5.90 16.83 -8.25
C CYS A 79 -5.75 17.55 -9.58
N ARG A 80 -6.69 17.37 -10.47
CA ARG A 80 -6.82 18.25 -11.63
C ARG A 80 -7.46 19.55 -11.18
N ALA A 81 -6.78 20.66 -11.40
CA ALA A 81 -7.32 21.98 -11.12
C ALA A 81 -8.66 22.13 -11.87
N GLY A 82 -9.77 22.18 -11.15
CA GLY A 82 -11.11 22.39 -11.67
C GLY A 82 -12.12 21.28 -11.46
N ASP A 83 -11.69 20.06 -11.16
CA ASP A 83 -12.63 18.92 -11.10
C ASP A 83 -13.21 18.62 -9.70
N GLY A 84 -12.80 19.34 -8.66
CA GLY A 84 -13.32 19.19 -7.31
C GLY A 84 -13.06 17.80 -6.65
N LEU A 85 -12.43 16.90 -7.38
CA LEU A 85 -12.10 15.55 -6.93
C LEU A 85 -10.59 15.47 -6.64
N CYS A 86 -10.22 15.98 -5.50
CA CYS A 86 -8.92 15.69 -4.93
C CYS A 86 -9.06 14.42 -4.10
N LEU A 87 -8.38 13.35 -4.46
CA LEU A 87 -8.19 12.24 -3.53
C LEU A 87 -7.32 12.78 -2.38
N GLN A 88 -7.99 13.34 -1.39
CA GLN A 88 -7.33 13.74 -0.16
C GLN A 88 -6.79 12.47 0.46
N ASN A 89 -5.51 12.49 0.76
CA ASN A 89 -4.91 11.49 1.61
C ASN A 89 -5.46 11.72 3.04
N ASP A 90 -6.56 11.06 3.37
CA ASP A 90 -7.27 11.22 4.63
C ASP A 90 -6.50 10.58 5.79
N GLY A 91 -5.27 11.08 6.04
CA GLY A 91 -4.51 10.77 7.24
C GLY A 91 -3.57 9.57 7.16
N GLY A 92 -3.30 9.02 5.99
CA GLY A 92 -2.30 7.96 5.80
C GLY A 92 -0.89 8.45 6.13
N ARG A 93 -0.09 7.58 6.73
CA ARG A 93 1.32 7.84 7.06
C ARG A 93 2.21 7.35 5.93
N VAL A 94 3.20 8.15 5.56
CA VAL A 94 4.22 7.71 4.60
C VAL A 94 5.03 6.56 5.21
N ILE A 95 5.19 5.48 4.44
CA ILE A 95 6.02 4.33 4.82
C ILE A 95 7.47 4.66 4.47
N GLU A 96 8.15 5.40 5.34
CA GLU A 96 9.51 5.89 5.11
C GLU A 96 10.51 4.75 4.80
N ALA A 97 10.31 3.58 5.38
CA ALA A 97 11.13 2.40 5.12
C ALA A 97 11.03 1.89 3.67
N ALA A 98 9.97 2.26 2.94
CA ALA A 98 9.77 1.90 1.54
C ALA A 98 10.44 2.88 0.57
N LEU A 99 10.93 4.02 1.06
CA LEU A 99 11.56 5.04 0.23
C LEU A 99 13.06 4.77 0.02
N ALA A 100 13.52 5.12 -1.15
CA ALA A 100 14.95 5.02 -1.50
C ALA A 100 15.78 6.14 -0.88
#